data_74053bbd253a6fded8330dbeef2f2903
#
_entry.id   74053bbd253a6fded8330dbeef2f2903
#
_cell.length_a   1.000
_cell.length_b   1.000
_cell.length_c   1.000
_cell.angle_alpha   90.00
_cell.angle_beta   90.00
_cell.angle_gamma   90.00
#
_symmetry.space_group_name_H-M   'P 1'
#
loop_
_entity.id
_entity.type
_entity.pdbx_description
1 polymer ?
#
loop_
_entity_poly.entity_id
_entity_poly.type
_entity_poly.pdbx_seq_one_letter_code
_entity_poly.pdbx_strand_id
1 'polypeptide(L)'
;VPTSFPRKFLIEHFTGDGCGNCPDGMYAITNYIQEQNPSAIWVSHHYGFNNDEYTIPESAKIGNAVGVKGAPNMALNRTKQMGTTIAFHPGYLPEITIKDDTVAEASVVISHTYNAETRQLDITVSGQVANTEATEYLLSVLIKENRLVGKQADYDYSYKGSGWTEYMHARVIRDFVTAHFGDTVQVENQAYSHTLTYTIAEEWVPENCCVVAYLTPLTKKPIINAEQAPLVEGTTGGEEFYPYGIEEKSGPNKTIEFDSIQTSKVEENKLEILLISSKSVKTNYGPTK
;
A
#
# COMPACT_ATOMS: atom_id res chain seq x y z
N VAL A 1 18.77 -12.34 -21.54
CA VAL A 1 18.04 -11.83 -20.38
C VAL A 1 18.83 -10.68 -19.79
N PRO A 2 18.18 -9.57 -19.36
CA PRO A 2 18.84 -8.48 -18.65
C PRO A 2 19.56 -8.96 -17.39
N THR A 3 20.61 -8.26 -16.99
CA THR A 3 21.38 -8.58 -15.76
C THR A 3 20.73 -7.99 -14.50
N SER A 4 19.71 -7.14 -14.64
CA SER A 4 18.92 -6.57 -13.58
C SER A 4 17.63 -5.96 -14.14
N PHE A 5 16.66 -5.70 -13.26
CA PHE A 5 15.36 -5.13 -13.57
C PHE A 5 15.06 -3.94 -12.67
N PRO A 6 14.23 -2.98 -13.11
CA PRO A 6 13.75 -1.92 -12.21
C PRO A 6 13.07 -2.52 -10.98
N ARG A 7 13.40 -1.99 -9.80
CA ARG A 7 12.78 -2.43 -8.55
C ARG A 7 11.61 -1.52 -8.16
N LYS A 8 10.49 -2.13 -7.80
CA LYS A 8 9.42 -1.51 -7.04
C LYS A 8 9.46 -2.03 -5.60
N PHE A 9 9.41 -1.11 -4.64
CA PHE A 9 9.38 -1.46 -3.22
C PHE A 9 7.97 -1.88 -2.80
N LEU A 10 7.88 -2.85 -1.90
CA LEU A 10 6.64 -3.15 -1.18
C LEU A 10 6.72 -2.58 0.23
N ILE A 11 5.74 -1.75 0.57
CA ILE A 11 5.47 -1.28 1.93
C ILE A 11 4.38 -2.16 2.52
N GLU A 12 4.70 -2.87 3.58
CA GLU A 12 3.73 -3.60 4.42
C GLU A 12 3.46 -2.76 5.67
N HIS A 13 2.33 -2.07 5.70
CA HIS A 13 1.87 -1.26 6.83
C HIS A 13 1.02 -2.11 7.77
N PHE A 14 1.21 -1.97 9.08
CA PHE A 14 0.44 -2.67 10.11
C PHE A 14 -0.35 -1.66 10.92
N THR A 15 -1.67 -1.84 10.95
CA THR A 15 -2.65 -0.88 11.46
C THR A 15 -3.84 -1.60 12.13
N GLY A 16 -4.80 -0.84 12.62
CA GLY A 16 -6.07 -1.33 13.14
C GLY A 16 -7.01 -0.17 13.45
N ASP A 17 -8.31 -0.40 13.38
CA ASP A 17 -9.34 0.63 13.58
C ASP A 17 -9.32 1.23 15.00
N GLY A 18 -8.94 0.45 16.00
CA GLY A 18 -8.79 0.88 17.39
C GLY A 18 -7.48 1.60 17.72
N CYS A 19 -6.55 1.66 16.78
CA CYS A 19 -5.22 2.24 16.98
C CYS A 19 -5.23 3.75 16.77
N GLY A 20 -5.26 4.53 17.86
CA GLY A 20 -5.39 5.98 17.80
C GLY A 20 -4.19 6.74 17.21
N ASN A 21 -3.00 6.12 17.12
CA ASN A 21 -1.82 6.68 16.44
C ASN A 21 -1.69 6.20 14.98
N CYS A 22 -2.57 5.31 14.52
CA CYS A 22 -2.45 4.73 13.18
C CYS A 22 -2.74 5.73 12.05
N PRO A 23 -3.65 6.72 12.20
CA PRO A 23 -3.76 7.82 11.24
C PRO A 23 -2.45 8.59 11.03
N ASP A 24 -1.70 8.87 12.11
CA ASP A 24 -0.38 9.51 12.03
C ASP A 24 0.65 8.62 11.32
N GLY A 25 0.61 7.32 11.56
CA GLY A 25 1.45 6.36 10.85
C GLY A 25 1.18 6.36 9.35
N MET A 26 -0.09 6.40 8.96
CA MET A 26 -0.53 6.51 7.57
C MET A 26 -0.03 7.81 6.92
N TYR A 27 -0.19 8.94 7.63
CA TYR A 27 0.34 10.24 7.21
C TYR A 27 1.86 10.18 6.98
N ALA A 28 2.58 9.58 7.92
CA ALA A 28 4.04 9.46 7.83
C ALA A 28 4.48 8.64 6.60
N ILE A 29 3.84 7.51 6.32
CA ILE A 29 4.16 6.70 5.14
C ILE A 29 3.86 7.50 3.86
N THR A 30 2.73 8.17 3.79
CA THR A 30 2.33 8.95 2.62
C THR A 30 3.34 10.05 2.30
N ASN A 31 3.66 10.90 3.28
CA ASN A 31 4.41 12.14 3.03
C ASN A 31 5.93 11.95 3.05
N TYR A 32 6.44 10.92 3.73
CA TYR A 32 7.89 10.76 3.88
C TYR A 32 8.46 9.57 3.12
N ILE A 33 7.63 8.59 2.77
CA ILE A 33 8.11 7.38 2.09
C ILE A 33 7.60 7.34 0.67
N GLN A 34 6.27 7.39 0.49
CA GLN A 34 5.67 7.27 -0.83
C GLN A 34 5.97 8.49 -1.71
N GLU A 35 6.01 9.70 -1.15
CA GLU A 35 6.36 10.91 -1.90
C GLU A 35 7.79 10.84 -2.46
N GLN A 36 8.73 10.25 -1.72
CA GLN A 36 10.11 10.04 -2.18
C GLN A 36 10.25 8.83 -3.12
N ASN A 37 9.27 7.92 -3.10
CA ASN A 37 9.25 6.70 -3.90
C ASN A 37 7.87 6.49 -4.53
N PRO A 38 7.50 7.25 -5.56
CA PRO A 38 6.15 7.21 -6.14
C PRO A 38 5.77 5.85 -6.74
N SER A 39 6.77 5.03 -7.09
CA SER A 39 6.57 3.67 -7.59
C SER A 39 6.43 2.62 -6.49
N ALA A 40 6.56 3.00 -5.21
CA ALA A 40 6.39 2.07 -4.11
C ALA A 40 4.95 1.57 -4.03
N ILE A 41 4.82 0.26 -3.90
CA ILE A 41 3.54 -0.41 -3.72
C ILE A 41 3.29 -0.52 -2.22
N TRP A 42 2.07 -0.20 -1.79
CA TRP A 42 1.72 -0.19 -0.38
C TRP A 42 0.51 -1.09 -0.12
N VAL A 43 0.62 -1.95 0.89
CA VAL A 43 -0.46 -2.79 1.41
C VAL A 43 -0.60 -2.57 2.91
N SER A 44 -1.83 -2.63 3.42
CA SER A 44 -2.14 -2.46 4.84
C SER A 44 -2.68 -3.75 5.44
N HIS A 45 -1.96 -4.26 6.42
CA HIS A 45 -2.37 -5.37 7.27
C HIS A 45 -3.10 -4.83 8.50
N HIS A 46 -4.35 -5.19 8.69
CA HIS A 46 -5.05 -4.91 9.95
C HIS A 46 -4.60 -5.94 10.99
N TYR A 47 -3.49 -5.62 11.65
CA TYR A 47 -2.81 -6.47 12.63
C TYR A 47 -1.84 -5.65 13.51
N GLY A 48 -1.66 -6.08 14.73
CA GLY A 48 -0.68 -5.51 15.67
C GLY A 48 -1.28 -4.67 16.79
N PHE A 49 -2.59 -4.39 16.75
CA PHE A 49 -3.30 -3.66 17.80
C PHE A 49 -4.55 -4.40 18.26
N ASN A 50 -5.62 -4.37 17.48
CA ASN A 50 -6.87 -5.08 17.74
C ASN A 50 -7.30 -5.85 16.49
N ASN A 51 -8.24 -6.77 16.64
CA ASN A 51 -8.97 -7.33 15.52
C ASN A 51 -10.14 -6.41 15.19
N ASP A 52 -10.31 -6.14 13.91
CA ASP A 52 -11.39 -5.34 13.34
C ASP A 52 -12.00 -6.05 12.12
N GLU A 53 -12.93 -5.41 11.43
CA GLU A 53 -13.63 -5.99 10.27
C GLU A 53 -12.72 -6.28 9.06
N TYR A 54 -11.52 -5.70 9.03
CA TYR A 54 -10.53 -5.90 7.96
C TYR A 54 -9.43 -6.89 8.33
N THR A 55 -9.48 -7.45 9.54
CA THR A 55 -8.47 -8.40 10.01
C THR A 55 -8.61 -9.75 9.32
N ILE A 56 -7.55 -10.21 8.68
CA ILE A 56 -7.45 -11.55 8.11
C ILE A 56 -6.36 -12.36 8.83
N PRO A 57 -6.51 -13.70 8.97
CA PRO A 57 -5.54 -14.54 9.68
C PRO A 57 -4.13 -14.51 9.10
N GLU A 58 -4.02 -14.31 7.78
CA GLU A 58 -2.76 -14.24 7.02
C GLU A 58 -1.91 -13.05 7.46
N SER A 59 -2.54 -11.90 7.75
CA SER A 59 -1.88 -10.71 8.25
C SER A 59 -1.14 -10.96 9.57
N ALA A 60 -1.72 -11.77 10.47
CA ALA A 60 -1.07 -12.16 11.71
C ALA A 60 0.17 -13.04 11.47
N LYS A 61 0.10 -13.97 10.52
CA LYS A 61 1.24 -14.85 10.17
C LYS A 61 2.39 -14.04 9.60
N ILE A 62 2.10 -13.09 8.71
CA ILE A 62 3.10 -12.19 8.13
C ILE A 62 3.66 -11.25 9.20
N GLY A 63 2.81 -10.59 9.97
CA GLY A 63 3.23 -9.68 11.03
C GLY A 63 4.16 -10.35 12.06
N ASN A 64 3.85 -11.58 12.46
CA ASN A 64 4.72 -12.37 13.34
C ASN A 64 6.08 -12.68 12.68
N ALA A 65 6.09 -13.05 11.40
CA ALA A 65 7.32 -13.37 10.67
C ALA A 65 8.24 -12.16 10.47
N VAL A 66 7.67 -10.96 10.32
CA VAL A 66 8.44 -9.71 10.21
C VAL A 66 8.69 -9.03 11.56
N GLY A 67 8.16 -9.58 12.65
CA GLY A 67 8.47 -9.14 14.01
C GLY A 67 7.64 -7.94 14.51
N VAL A 68 6.40 -7.77 14.02
CA VAL A 68 5.48 -6.73 14.49
C VAL A 68 5.18 -6.90 15.97
N LYS A 69 5.34 -5.83 16.75
CA LYS A 69 5.07 -5.79 18.19
C LYS A 69 3.94 -4.86 18.59
N GLY A 70 3.38 -4.15 17.62
CA GLY A 70 2.30 -3.17 17.81
C GLY A 70 2.03 -2.42 16.53
N ALA A 71 1.03 -1.53 16.54
CA ALA A 71 0.70 -0.63 15.45
C ALA A 71 0.69 0.84 15.95
N PRO A 72 0.96 1.84 15.08
CA PRO A 72 1.34 1.68 13.67
C PRO A 72 2.75 1.12 13.51
N ASN A 73 2.94 0.31 12.50
CA ASN A 73 4.23 -0.30 12.19
C ASN A 73 4.39 -0.49 10.67
N MET A 74 5.61 -0.63 10.19
CA MET A 74 5.88 -0.81 8.77
C MET A 74 7.08 -1.73 8.54
N ALA A 75 6.99 -2.56 7.51
CA ALA A 75 8.13 -3.25 6.91
C ALA A 75 8.32 -2.77 5.47
N LEU A 76 9.57 -2.48 5.09
CA LEU A 76 9.91 -2.12 3.72
C LEU A 76 10.74 -3.24 3.10
N ASN A 77 10.20 -3.88 2.06
CA ASN A 77 10.79 -5.05 1.38
C ASN A 77 11.26 -6.15 2.33
N ARG A 78 10.83 -6.17 3.59
CA ARG A 78 11.30 -7.12 4.62
C ARG A 78 12.83 -7.16 4.76
N THR A 79 13.51 -6.01 4.60
CA THR A 79 14.97 -5.91 4.63
C THR A 79 15.50 -5.74 6.05
N LYS A 80 16.74 -6.20 6.30
CA LYS A 80 17.40 -6.07 7.61
C LYS A 80 17.75 -4.63 7.99
N GLN A 81 17.94 -3.75 7.00
CA GLN A 81 18.44 -2.38 7.22
C GLN A 81 17.48 -1.48 7.99
N MET A 82 16.21 -1.88 8.08
CA MET A 82 15.17 -1.09 8.71
C MET A 82 14.67 -1.69 10.02
N GLY A 83 15.39 -2.68 10.56
CA GLY A 83 14.73 -3.59 11.48
C GLY A 83 13.59 -4.27 10.74
N THR A 84 13.05 -5.37 11.16
CA THR A 84 11.93 -5.96 10.44
C THR A 84 10.68 -5.08 10.48
N THR A 85 10.59 -4.16 11.44
CA THR A 85 9.47 -3.21 11.56
C THR A 85 9.91 -1.92 12.23
N ILE A 86 9.30 -0.82 11.82
CA ILE A 86 9.52 0.49 12.41
C ILE A 86 8.19 0.96 13.00
N ALA A 87 8.19 1.23 14.32
CA ALA A 87 7.08 1.93 14.93
C ALA A 87 7.10 3.39 14.49
N PHE A 88 5.98 3.87 13.96
CA PHE A 88 5.83 5.26 13.61
C PHE A 88 5.20 6.04 14.76
N HIS A 89 5.97 6.95 15.31
CA HIS A 89 5.42 8.01 16.14
C HIS A 89 5.79 9.35 15.48
N PRO A 90 4.95 10.37 15.51
CA PRO A 90 5.22 11.67 14.86
C PRO A 90 6.56 12.32 15.20
N GLY A 91 7.24 11.89 16.26
CA GLY A 91 8.58 12.35 16.65
C GLY A 91 9.73 11.42 16.25
N TYR A 92 9.49 10.30 15.63
CA TYR A 92 10.47 9.26 15.32
C TYR A 92 10.32 8.78 13.87
N LEU A 93 10.47 9.69 12.91
CA LEU A 93 10.75 9.26 11.54
C LEU A 93 12.25 9.02 11.47
N PRO A 94 12.72 7.76 11.47
CA PRO A 94 14.09 7.51 11.10
C PRO A 94 14.25 8.07 9.68
N GLU A 95 15.43 8.59 9.36
CA GLU A 95 15.78 8.88 7.98
C GLU A 95 15.73 7.56 7.20
N ILE A 96 14.54 7.24 6.70
CA ILE A 96 14.31 6.10 5.83
C ILE A 96 14.84 6.53 4.46
N THR A 97 16.12 6.48 4.34
CA THR A 97 16.77 6.71 3.07
C THR A 97 16.67 5.41 2.27
N ILE A 98 15.64 5.30 1.44
CA ILE A 98 15.60 4.29 0.37
C ILE A 98 16.59 4.79 -0.69
N LYS A 99 17.87 4.82 -0.33
CA LYS A 99 18.94 5.18 -1.26
C LYS A 99 19.40 3.92 -1.96
N ASP A 100 19.44 4.03 -3.27
CA ASP A 100 20.30 3.29 -4.18
C ASP A 100 19.92 1.84 -4.52
N ASP A 101 18.86 1.27 -3.98
CA ASP A 101 18.43 -0.08 -4.34
C ASP A 101 17.32 -0.04 -5.42
N THR A 102 17.69 0.48 -6.60
CA THR A 102 16.75 0.71 -7.72
C THR A 102 16.63 -0.48 -8.67
N VAL A 103 17.40 -1.55 -8.40
CA VAL A 103 17.44 -2.73 -9.26
C VAL A 103 17.13 -4.01 -8.50
N ALA A 104 16.48 -4.95 -9.18
CA ALA A 104 16.13 -6.27 -8.69
C ALA A 104 16.74 -7.36 -9.58
N GLU A 105 16.94 -8.55 -9.02
CA GLU A 105 17.38 -9.73 -9.78
C GLU A 105 16.26 -10.39 -10.58
N ALA A 106 14.99 -10.02 -10.33
CA ALA A 106 13.84 -10.55 -11.06
C ALA A 106 12.83 -9.44 -11.37
N SER A 107 12.15 -9.57 -12.51
CA SER A 107 10.97 -8.75 -12.83
C SER A 107 9.70 -9.44 -12.34
N VAL A 108 8.65 -8.65 -12.14
CA VAL A 108 7.28 -9.10 -11.86
C VAL A 108 6.36 -8.40 -12.83
N VAL A 109 5.55 -9.17 -13.57
CA VAL A 109 4.58 -8.65 -14.54
C VAL A 109 3.24 -9.32 -14.25
N ILE A 110 2.19 -8.52 -14.08
CA ILE A 110 0.82 -8.98 -13.89
C ILE A 110 0.06 -8.81 -15.20
N SER A 111 -0.57 -9.88 -15.67
CA SER A 111 -1.59 -9.88 -16.71
C SER A 111 -2.84 -10.53 -16.14
N HIS A 112 -4.01 -9.90 -16.31
CA HIS A 112 -5.24 -10.44 -15.76
C HIS A 112 -6.46 -10.07 -16.62
N THR A 113 -7.55 -10.81 -16.42
CA THR A 113 -8.87 -10.50 -16.95
C THR A 113 -9.89 -10.63 -15.84
N TYR A 114 -10.81 -9.68 -15.74
CA TYR A 114 -11.91 -9.70 -14.78
C TYR A 114 -13.26 -9.79 -15.51
N ASN A 115 -14.07 -10.77 -15.15
CA ASN A 115 -15.44 -10.90 -15.61
C ASN A 115 -16.41 -10.35 -14.56
N ALA A 116 -17.04 -9.23 -14.84
CA ALA A 116 -17.92 -8.55 -13.90
C ALA A 116 -19.22 -9.32 -13.61
N GLU A 117 -19.70 -10.16 -14.54
CA GLU A 117 -20.93 -10.93 -14.35
C GLU A 117 -20.71 -12.12 -13.38
N THR A 118 -19.58 -12.82 -13.52
CA THR A 118 -19.24 -13.96 -12.69
C THR A 118 -18.33 -13.60 -11.52
N ARG A 119 -17.81 -12.37 -11.48
CA ARG A 119 -16.80 -11.86 -10.55
C ARG A 119 -15.51 -12.69 -10.55
N GLN A 120 -15.29 -13.47 -11.62
CA GLN A 120 -14.08 -14.26 -11.78
C GLN A 120 -12.92 -13.38 -12.26
N LEU A 121 -11.79 -13.56 -11.63
CA LEU A 121 -10.52 -12.94 -11.94
C LEU A 121 -9.51 -14.02 -12.31
N ASP A 122 -9.05 -14.02 -13.56
CA ASP A 122 -7.97 -14.89 -14.03
C ASP A 122 -6.68 -14.06 -14.08
N ILE A 123 -5.63 -14.52 -13.40
CA ILE A 123 -4.36 -13.80 -13.21
C ILE A 123 -3.23 -14.66 -13.74
N THR A 124 -2.33 -14.07 -14.51
CA THR A 124 -1.02 -14.64 -14.82
C THR A 124 0.06 -13.69 -14.31
N VAL A 125 0.89 -14.17 -13.40
CA VAL A 125 2.10 -13.46 -12.98
C VAL A 125 3.30 -14.13 -13.60
N SER A 126 4.12 -13.36 -14.29
CA SER A 126 5.31 -13.84 -14.97
C SER A 126 6.49 -12.90 -14.79
N GLY A 127 7.68 -13.35 -15.11
CA GLY A 127 8.86 -12.51 -15.07
C GLY A 127 10.11 -13.22 -15.56
N GLN A 128 11.17 -12.44 -15.65
CA GLN A 128 12.51 -12.89 -15.96
C GLN A 128 13.39 -12.80 -14.73
N VAL A 129 14.41 -13.64 -14.67
CA VAL A 129 15.34 -13.75 -13.55
C VAL A 129 16.76 -13.57 -14.08
N ALA A 130 17.51 -12.63 -13.52
CA ALA A 130 18.90 -12.37 -13.87
C ALA A 130 19.86 -13.43 -13.34
N ASN A 131 19.54 -14.00 -12.17
CA ASN A 131 20.33 -15.04 -11.54
C ASN A 131 20.19 -16.38 -12.30
N THR A 132 21.25 -16.83 -12.96
CA THR A 132 21.26 -18.06 -13.76
C THR A 132 21.21 -19.33 -12.93
N GLU A 133 21.54 -19.23 -11.64
CA GLU A 133 21.56 -20.36 -10.70
C GLU A 133 20.23 -20.51 -9.93
N ALA A 134 19.32 -19.52 -10.05
CA ALA A 134 18.05 -19.58 -9.38
C ALA A 134 17.13 -20.61 -10.07
N THR A 135 16.58 -21.52 -9.29
CA THR A 135 15.65 -22.57 -9.76
C THR A 135 14.23 -22.36 -9.32
N GLU A 136 14.02 -21.61 -8.24
CA GLU A 136 12.67 -21.37 -7.68
C GLU A 136 12.61 -20.13 -6.80
N TYR A 137 11.41 -19.56 -6.70
CA TYR A 137 11.06 -18.46 -5.80
C TYR A 137 9.68 -18.73 -5.16
N LEU A 138 9.34 -17.94 -4.14
CA LEU A 138 7.97 -17.84 -3.64
C LEU A 138 7.30 -16.61 -4.27
N LEU A 139 6.17 -16.83 -4.92
CA LEU A 139 5.32 -15.79 -5.51
C LEU A 139 4.08 -15.60 -4.65
N SER A 140 3.95 -14.46 -4.03
CA SER A 140 2.72 -14.05 -3.33
C SER A 140 1.86 -13.18 -4.24
N VAL A 141 0.56 -13.49 -4.30
CA VAL A 141 -0.45 -12.69 -4.99
C VAL A 141 -1.59 -12.43 -4.02
N LEU A 142 -2.00 -11.17 -3.91
CA LEU A 142 -3.09 -10.75 -3.01
C LEU A 142 -3.98 -9.70 -3.69
N ILE A 143 -5.19 -9.53 -3.14
CA ILE A 143 -6.10 -8.45 -3.50
C ILE A 143 -6.12 -7.44 -2.35
N LYS A 144 -5.93 -6.19 -2.68
CA LYS A 144 -6.17 -5.06 -1.76
C LYS A 144 -7.32 -4.20 -2.26
N GLU A 145 -7.99 -3.55 -1.32
CA GLU A 145 -9.10 -2.64 -1.61
C GLU A 145 -8.87 -1.28 -0.95
N ASN A 146 -9.25 -0.25 -1.66
CA ASN A 146 -9.20 1.14 -1.23
C ASN A 146 -10.62 1.67 -0.95
N ARG A 147 -10.72 2.87 -0.36
CA ARG A 147 -11.97 3.60 -0.13
C ARG A 147 -12.98 2.86 0.77
N LEU A 148 -12.49 2.11 1.73
CA LEU A 148 -13.32 1.42 2.70
C LEU A 148 -13.71 2.37 3.83
N VAL A 149 -14.97 2.76 3.85
CA VAL A 149 -15.51 3.66 4.88
C VAL A 149 -15.81 2.87 6.15
N GLY A 150 -15.16 3.26 7.24
CA GLY A 150 -15.32 2.62 8.54
C GLY A 150 -14.95 3.55 9.69
N LYS A 151 -15.01 3.05 10.89
CA LYS A 151 -14.58 3.79 12.07
C LYS A 151 -13.06 3.70 12.25
N GLN A 152 -12.48 4.73 12.86
CA GLN A 152 -11.08 4.77 13.26
C GLN A 152 -10.92 5.52 14.57
N ALA A 153 -10.19 4.97 15.51
CA ALA A 153 -9.70 5.72 16.65
C ALA A 153 -8.62 6.69 16.17
N ASP A 154 -8.69 7.94 16.64
CA ASP A 154 -7.73 8.98 16.29
C ASP A 154 -7.43 9.82 17.52
N TYR A 155 -6.18 9.80 18.01
CA TYR A 155 -5.81 10.55 19.22
C TYR A 155 -5.79 12.05 18.99
N ASP A 156 -5.53 12.55 17.80
CA ASP A 156 -5.63 13.98 17.49
C ASP A 156 -7.06 14.50 17.59
N TYR A 157 -8.04 13.62 17.31
CA TYR A 157 -9.46 13.92 17.50
C TYR A 157 -9.97 13.56 18.88
N SER A 158 -9.32 12.63 19.59
CA SER A 158 -9.74 12.21 20.94
C SER A 158 -9.60 13.31 21.97
N TYR A 159 -8.73 14.31 21.75
CA TYR A 159 -8.73 15.55 22.52
C TYR A 159 -10.06 16.27 22.52
N LYS A 160 -10.96 15.95 21.61
CA LYS A 160 -12.30 16.53 21.47
C LYS A 160 -13.42 15.62 21.97
N GLY A 161 -13.11 14.46 22.54
CA GLY A 161 -14.01 13.70 23.39
C GLY A 161 -14.70 12.48 22.80
N SER A 162 -14.55 12.13 21.50
CA SER A 162 -15.21 10.93 20.94
C SER A 162 -14.26 9.75 20.69
N GLY A 163 -12.99 9.98 20.47
CA GLY A 163 -12.01 8.92 20.23
C GLY A 163 -12.18 8.14 18.92
N TRP A 164 -13.31 8.29 18.24
CA TRP A 164 -13.64 7.60 17.00
C TRP A 164 -14.15 8.58 15.95
N THR A 165 -13.67 8.42 14.73
CA THR A 165 -14.10 9.20 13.57
C THR A 165 -14.55 8.27 12.47
N GLU A 166 -15.36 8.77 11.55
CA GLU A 166 -15.56 8.15 10.26
C GLU A 166 -14.27 8.31 9.46
N TYR A 167 -13.77 7.23 8.89
CA TYR A 167 -12.46 7.18 8.25
C TYR A 167 -12.52 6.39 6.97
N MET A 168 -11.72 6.77 5.99
CA MET A 168 -11.58 6.02 4.76
C MET A 168 -10.29 5.22 4.79
N HIS A 169 -10.41 3.92 5.08
CA HIS A 169 -9.29 2.98 5.03
C HIS A 169 -8.87 2.73 3.59
N ALA A 170 -7.58 2.63 3.36
CA ALA A 170 -6.99 2.41 2.05
C ALA A 170 -5.94 1.32 2.07
N ARG A 171 -5.72 0.71 0.91
CA ARG A 171 -4.69 -0.30 0.67
C ARG A 171 -4.86 -1.55 1.54
N VAL A 172 -6.08 -1.78 2.02
CA VAL A 172 -6.43 -2.87 2.94
C VAL A 172 -6.32 -4.19 2.20
N ILE A 173 -5.52 -5.12 2.73
CA ILE A 173 -5.45 -6.49 2.19
C ILE A 173 -6.77 -7.17 2.51
N ARG A 174 -7.46 -7.63 1.44
CA ARG A 174 -8.73 -8.33 1.57
C ARG A 174 -8.53 -9.84 1.63
N ASP A 175 -7.65 -10.37 0.77
CA ASP A 175 -7.32 -11.78 0.76
C ASP A 175 -6.02 -12.06 0.01
N PHE A 176 -5.44 -13.23 0.24
CA PHE A 176 -4.34 -13.79 -0.52
C PHE A 176 -4.87 -14.81 -1.52
N VAL A 177 -4.54 -14.62 -2.81
CA VAL A 177 -4.88 -15.56 -3.89
C VAL A 177 -3.98 -16.79 -3.86
N THR A 178 -2.73 -16.60 -3.40
CA THR A 178 -1.74 -17.67 -3.12
C THR A 178 -1.70 -17.99 -1.63
N ALA A 179 -0.86 -18.91 -1.22
CA ALA A 179 -0.45 -19.00 0.18
C ALA A 179 0.16 -17.66 0.63
N HIS A 180 -0.04 -17.29 1.90
CA HIS A 180 0.37 -15.97 2.44
C HIS A 180 1.89 -15.70 2.38
N PHE A 181 2.72 -16.73 2.29
CA PHE A 181 4.16 -16.60 2.01
C PHE A 181 4.51 -16.93 0.56
N GLY A 182 3.51 -17.10 -0.28
CA GLY A 182 3.66 -17.38 -1.70
C GLY A 182 3.59 -18.87 -2.05
N ASP A 183 3.24 -19.12 -3.29
CA ASP A 183 3.35 -20.42 -3.93
C ASP A 183 4.74 -20.56 -4.55
N THR A 184 5.30 -21.76 -4.54
CA THR A 184 6.58 -22.01 -5.21
C THR A 184 6.43 -21.94 -6.72
N VAL A 185 7.20 -21.07 -7.35
CA VAL A 185 7.29 -20.95 -8.82
C VAL A 185 8.66 -21.43 -9.28
N GLN A 186 8.66 -22.30 -10.29
CA GLN A 186 9.89 -22.81 -10.91
C GLN A 186 10.45 -21.81 -11.90
N VAL A 187 11.75 -21.68 -11.95
CA VAL A 187 12.48 -20.86 -12.93
C VAL A 187 13.07 -21.77 -14.00
N GLU A 188 12.59 -21.60 -15.22
CA GLU A 188 13.09 -22.31 -16.39
C GLU A 188 13.59 -21.31 -17.43
N ASN A 189 14.81 -21.50 -17.93
CA ASN A 189 15.43 -20.59 -18.92
C ASN A 189 15.40 -19.12 -18.47
N GLN A 190 15.68 -18.87 -17.19
CA GLN A 190 15.66 -17.53 -16.57
C GLN A 190 14.28 -16.84 -16.64
N ALA A 191 13.19 -17.61 -16.64
CA ALA A 191 11.81 -17.11 -16.63
C ALA A 191 10.93 -17.94 -15.71
N TYR A 192 9.86 -17.33 -15.23
CA TYR A 192 8.81 -18.00 -14.48
C TYR A 192 7.44 -17.51 -14.94
N SER A 193 6.42 -18.33 -14.73
CA SER A 193 5.01 -17.97 -14.96
C SER A 193 4.12 -18.78 -14.03
N HIS A 194 3.10 -18.13 -13.47
CA HIS A 194 2.11 -18.75 -12.60
C HIS A 194 0.72 -18.21 -12.91
N THR A 195 -0.23 -19.09 -13.15
CA THR A 195 -1.61 -18.74 -13.47
C THR A 195 -2.54 -19.12 -12.33
N LEU A 196 -3.42 -18.21 -11.96
CA LEU A 196 -4.34 -18.31 -10.83
C LEU A 196 -5.73 -17.88 -11.27
N THR A 197 -6.75 -18.45 -10.64
CA THR A 197 -8.14 -18.02 -10.78
C THR A 197 -8.69 -17.71 -9.40
N TYR A 198 -9.40 -16.59 -9.26
CA TYR A 198 -9.98 -16.15 -7.99
C TYR A 198 -11.38 -15.57 -8.22
N THR A 199 -12.28 -15.71 -7.27
CA THR A 199 -13.60 -15.10 -7.32
C THR A 199 -13.65 -13.93 -6.34
N ILE A 200 -13.86 -12.72 -6.86
CA ILE A 200 -13.96 -11.50 -6.05
C ILE A 200 -15.24 -11.55 -5.22
N ALA A 201 -15.12 -11.35 -3.91
CA ALA A 201 -16.24 -11.39 -2.98
C ALA A 201 -17.28 -10.31 -3.32
N GLU A 202 -18.56 -10.63 -3.06
CA GLU A 202 -19.70 -9.78 -3.48
C GLU A 202 -19.67 -8.40 -2.82
N GLU A 203 -19.19 -8.33 -1.58
CA GLU A 203 -19.09 -7.10 -0.79
C GLU A 203 -17.94 -6.19 -1.18
N TRP A 204 -16.99 -6.62 -2.02
CA TRP A 204 -15.88 -5.77 -2.47
C TRP A 204 -16.28 -4.97 -3.70
N VAL A 205 -15.74 -3.76 -3.79
CA VAL A 205 -15.92 -2.86 -4.95
C VAL A 205 -14.76 -3.06 -5.92
N PRO A 206 -14.95 -3.76 -7.04
CA PRO A 206 -13.83 -4.14 -7.93
C PRO A 206 -13.04 -2.95 -8.46
N GLU A 207 -13.70 -1.81 -8.71
CA GLU A 207 -13.09 -0.58 -9.19
C GLU A 207 -12.13 0.05 -8.16
N ASN A 208 -12.27 -0.33 -6.88
CA ASN A 208 -11.41 0.10 -5.78
C ASN A 208 -10.34 -0.96 -5.44
N CYS A 209 -10.31 -2.06 -6.16
CA CYS A 209 -9.38 -3.16 -5.91
C CYS A 209 -8.15 -3.12 -6.81
N CYS A 210 -7.03 -3.60 -6.28
CA CYS A 210 -5.82 -3.89 -7.04
C CYS A 210 -5.35 -5.33 -6.77
N VAL A 211 -4.82 -5.95 -7.81
CA VAL A 211 -3.98 -7.15 -7.69
C VAL A 211 -2.57 -6.70 -7.35
N VAL A 212 -1.97 -7.29 -6.34
CA VAL A 212 -0.56 -7.07 -5.97
C VAL A 212 0.16 -8.40 -6.02
N ALA A 213 1.32 -8.42 -6.65
CA ALA A 213 2.19 -9.59 -6.72
C ALA A 213 3.61 -9.24 -6.29
N TYR A 214 4.27 -10.12 -5.55
CA TYR A 214 5.67 -9.94 -5.18
C TYR A 214 6.41 -11.27 -5.04
N LEU A 215 7.72 -11.22 -5.31
CA LEU A 215 8.62 -12.36 -5.19
C LEU A 215 9.46 -12.27 -3.92
N THR A 216 9.69 -13.42 -3.29
CA THR A 216 10.70 -13.61 -2.26
C THR A 216 11.52 -14.85 -2.54
N PRO A 217 12.76 -14.96 -2.01
CA PRO A 217 13.45 -16.24 -1.94
C PRO A 217 12.68 -17.20 -1.01
N LEU A 218 13.02 -18.48 -1.03
CA LEU A 218 12.41 -19.50 -0.15
C LEU A 218 12.51 -19.15 1.35
N THR A 219 13.42 -18.27 1.72
CA THR A 219 13.56 -17.71 3.07
C THR A 219 12.49 -16.68 3.43
N LYS A 220 11.57 -16.36 2.49
CA LYS A 220 10.43 -15.42 2.66
C LYS A 220 10.83 -13.95 2.82
N LYS A 221 12.11 -13.63 2.72
CA LYS A 221 12.68 -12.28 2.79
C LYS A 221 14.12 -12.24 2.25
N PRO A 222 14.57 -11.09 1.70
CA PRO A 222 13.78 -9.88 1.44
C PRO A 222 12.75 -10.07 0.33
N ILE A 223 11.86 -9.10 0.14
CA ILE A 223 11.06 -9.01 -1.10
C ILE A 223 12.00 -8.55 -2.21
N ILE A 224 12.05 -9.33 -3.29
CA ILE A 224 12.98 -9.10 -4.41
C ILE A 224 12.44 -7.99 -5.30
N ASN A 225 11.17 -8.10 -5.70
CA ASN A 225 10.47 -7.12 -6.52
C ASN A 225 8.97 -7.30 -6.36
N ALA A 226 8.20 -6.27 -6.70
CA ALA A 226 6.76 -6.28 -6.63
C ALA A 226 6.13 -5.59 -7.84
N GLU A 227 4.85 -5.87 -8.09
CA GLU A 227 4.02 -5.20 -9.09
C GLU A 227 2.59 -5.08 -8.58
N GLN A 228 1.85 -4.08 -9.09
CA GLN A 228 0.41 -3.98 -8.88
C GLN A 228 -0.30 -3.57 -10.15
N ALA A 229 -1.56 -3.98 -10.26
CA ALA A 229 -2.45 -3.58 -11.33
C ALA A 229 -3.85 -3.31 -10.78
N PRO A 230 -4.58 -2.28 -11.25
CA PRO A 230 -6.00 -2.12 -10.94
C PRO A 230 -6.76 -3.37 -11.37
N LEU A 231 -7.73 -3.83 -10.58
CA LEU A 231 -8.49 -5.04 -10.89
C LEU A 231 -9.39 -4.85 -12.12
N VAL A 232 -9.99 -3.67 -12.24
CA VAL A 232 -10.81 -3.29 -13.40
C VAL A 232 -10.00 -2.40 -14.34
N GLU A 233 -9.88 -2.81 -15.59
CA GLU A 233 -9.14 -2.06 -16.61
C GLU A 233 -9.70 -0.63 -16.77
N GLY A 234 -8.80 0.34 -16.90
CA GLY A 234 -9.16 1.76 -17.06
C GLY A 234 -9.49 2.48 -15.74
N THR A 235 -9.44 1.79 -14.61
CA THR A 235 -9.52 2.42 -13.27
C THR A 235 -8.14 2.61 -12.67
N THR A 236 -8.07 3.27 -11.51
CA THR A 236 -6.86 3.41 -10.70
C THR A 236 -6.82 2.40 -9.55
N GLY A 237 -7.89 1.60 -9.39
CA GLY A 237 -8.07 0.76 -8.20
C GLY A 237 -8.23 1.58 -6.92
N GLY A 238 -8.60 2.86 -7.02
CA GLY A 238 -8.76 3.78 -5.89
C GLY A 238 -7.44 4.31 -5.31
N GLU A 239 -6.30 4.09 -5.98
CA GLU A 239 -4.96 4.48 -5.48
C GLU A 239 -4.73 5.99 -5.40
N GLU A 240 -5.47 6.79 -6.16
CA GLU A 240 -5.41 8.26 -6.13
C GLU A 240 -5.97 8.86 -4.84
N PHE A 241 -6.61 8.04 -4.01
CA PHE A 241 -7.26 8.51 -2.80
C PHE A 241 -6.33 8.43 -1.59
N TYR A 242 -6.12 9.57 -0.93
CA TYR A 242 -5.39 9.64 0.34
C TYR A 242 -6.38 9.47 1.51
N PRO A 243 -6.07 8.61 2.50
CA PRO A 243 -6.96 8.31 3.60
C PRO A 243 -6.95 9.43 4.66
N TYR A 244 -7.46 10.59 4.31
CA TYR A 244 -7.83 11.60 5.29
C TYR A 244 -9.34 11.61 5.43
N GLY A 245 -9.82 11.85 6.65
CA GLY A 245 -11.23 11.79 7.03
C GLY A 245 -12.17 12.34 5.95
N ILE A 246 -13.28 11.65 5.76
CA ILE A 246 -14.27 11.88 4.69
C ILE A 246 -14.88 13.28 4.74
N GLU A 247 -14.83 13.94 5.88
CA GLU A 247 -15.20 15.34 6.06
C GLU A 247 -14.08 16.07 6.79
N GLU A 248 -13.61 17.17 6.20
CA GLU A 248 -13.09 18.29 6.96
C GLU A 248 -14.20 18.73 7.93
N LYS A 249 -14.35 18.08 9.07
CA LYS A 249 -15.08 18.71 10.17
C LYS A 249 -14.21 19.87 10.58
N SER A 250 -14.52 21.01 9.99
CA SER A 250 -14.01 22.31 10.38
C SER A 250 -14.10 22.43 11.90
N GLY A 251 -13.02 22.06 12.59
CA GLY A 251 -12.79 22.56 13.93
C GLY A 251 -12.69 24.08 13.83
N PRO A 252 -13.03 24.83 14.85
CA PRO A 252 -13.29 26.26 14.75
C PRO A 252 -12.12 27.12 14.32
N ASN A 253 -11.01 26.64 13.79
CA ASN A 253 -9.88 27.46 13.34
C ASN A 253 -8.94 26.84 12.31
N LYS A 254 -9.43 26.03 11.35
CA LYS A 254 -8.64 25.74 10.15
C LYS A 254 -9.47 26.05 8.90
N THR A 255 -9.36 27.28 8.43
CA THR A 255 -9.76 27.63 7.07
C THR A 255 -8.59 27.28 6.17
N ILE A 256 -8.75 26.23 5.34
CA ILE A 256 -7.84 26.00 4.21
C ILE A 256 -8.39 26.87 3.09
N GLU A 257 -7.77 28.00 2.85
CA GLU A 257 -8.04 28.81 1.66
C GLU A 257 -7.33 28.14 0.48
N PHE A 258 -8.11 27.58 -0.43
CA PHE A 258 -7.63 27.19 -1.76
C PHE A 258 -7.49 28.45 -2.61
N ASP A 259 -6.28 28.95 -2.76
CA ASP A 259 -6.00 29.97 -3.78
C ASP A 259 -6.16 29.36 -5.17
N SER A 260 -7.25 29.75 -5.82
CA SER A 260 -7.55 29.70 -7.27
C SER A 260 -6.99 28.53 -8.09
N ILE A 261 -7.91 27.68 -8.52
CA ILE A 261 -7.72 26.76 -9.65
C ILE A 261 -7.49 27.58 -10.91
N GLN A 262 -6.27 27.64 -11.40
CA GLN A 262 -6.01 28.13 -12.76
C GLN A 262 -6.27 26.97 -13.73
N THR A 263 -7.42 26.98 -14.37
CA THR A 263 -7.69 26.17 -15.56
C THR A 263 -7.06 26.82 -16.77
N SER A 264 -5.94 26.29 -17.26
CA SER A 264 -5.50 26.60 -18.61
C SER A 264 -6.22 25.67 -19.58
N LYS A 265 -7.07 26.22 -20.46
CA LYS A 265 -7.62 25.50 -21.62
C LYS A 265 -6.46 25.11 -22.51
N VAL A 266 -6.30 23.82 -22.76
CA VAL A 266 -5.50 23.29 -23.86
C VAL A 266 -6.42 22.54 -24.78
N GLU A 267 -6.29 22.86 -26.08
CA GLU A 267 -7.08 22.34 -27.17
C GLU A 267 -7.13 20.82 -27.27
N GLU A 268 -8.22 20.34 -27.86
CA GLU A 268 -8.61 18.94 -28.07
C GLU A 268 -7.44 17.97 -28.29
N ASN A 269 -7.47 16.87 -27.49
CA ASN A 269 -6.61 15.66 -27.56
C ASN A 269 -5.32 15.61 -26.74
N LYS A 270 -5.25 16.22 -25.57
CA LYS A 270 -4.21 15.87 -24.57
C LYS A 270 -4.77 15.75 -23.16
N LEU A 271 -4.31 14.69 -22.48
CA LEU A 271 -4.57 14.36 -21.09
C LEU A 271 -4.33 15.58 -20.19
N GLU A 272 -5.33 16.01 -19.42
CA GLU A 272 -5.15 17.04 -18.40
C GLU A 272 -4.40 16.45 -17.20
N ILE A 273 -3.20 16.95 -16.96
CA ILE A 273 -2.49 16.70 -15.69
C ILE A 273 -2.86 17.84 -14.74
N LEU A 274 -3.58 17.52 -13.69
CA LEU A 274 -3.87 18.45 -12.60
C LEU A 274 -2.64 18.56 -11.70
N LEU A 275 -1.89 19.65 -11.79
CA LEU A 275 -0.84 19.95 -10.82
C LEU A 275 -1.44 20.72 -9.64
N ILE A 276 -1.55 20.07 -8.50
CA ILE A 276 -1.89 20.74 -7.24
C ILE A 276 -0.56 21.16 -6.58
N SER A 277 -0.27 22.46 -6.56
CA SER A 277 0.83 22.99 -5.76
C SER A 277 0.35 23.33 -4.35
N SER A 278 0.85 22.66 -3.34
CA SER A 278 0.63 23.01 -1.95
C SER A 278 1.57 24.13 -1.54
N LYS A 279 1.03 25.29 -1.15
CA LYS A 279 1.78 26.32 -0.42
C LYS A 279 1.74 26.01 1.07
N SER A 280 2.89 26.17 1.71
CA SER A 280 3.15 25.94 3.13
C SER A 280 2.10 26.52 4.07
N VAL A 281 1.63 25.72 5.01
CA VAL A 281 0.79 26.12 6.13
C VAL A 281 1.62 27.01 7.08
N LYS A 282 1.26 28.27 7.23
CA LYS A 282 1.74 29.12 8.33
C LYS A 282 0.84 28.90 9.53
N THR A 283 1.34 28.23 10.56
CA THR A 283 0.69 28.18 11.86
C THR A 283 1.02 29.46 12.64
N ASN A 284 0.04 30.31 12.86
CA ASN A 284 0.14 31.44 13.78
C ASN A 284 -0.24 30.93 15.18
N TYR A 285 0.76 30.78 16.05
CA TYR A 285 0.52 30.70 17.49
C TYR A 285 0.40 32.12 18.02
N GLY A 286 -0.80 32.52 18.42
CA GLY A 286 -1.02 33.75 19.19
C GLY A 286 -0.60 33.53 20.65
N PRO A 287 -0.12 34.59 21.36
CA PRO A 287 0.35 34.46 22.73
C PRO A 287 -0.81 34.19 23.69
N THR A 288 -0.67 33.14 24.51
CA THR A 288 -1.51 32.88 25.67
C THR A 288 -1.29 34.00 26.73
N LYS A 289 -2.39 34.59 27.14
CA LYS A 289 -2.47 35.32 28.41
C LYS A 289 -3.00 34.44 29.50
#